data_980f009cfae2c0fec5d953d2343c8f91
#
_entry.id   980f009cfae2c0fec5d953d2343c8f91
#
_cell.length_a   1.000
_cell.length_b   1.000
_cell.length_c   1.000
_cell.angle_alpha   90.00
_cell.angle_beta   90.00
_cell.angle_gamma   90.00
#
_symmetry.space_group_name_H-M   'P 1'
#
loop_
_entity.id
_entity.type
_entity.pdbx_description
1 polymer ?
#
loop_
_entity_poly.entity_id
_entity_poly.type
_entity_poly.pdbx_seq_one_letter_code
_entity_poly.pdbx_strand_id
1 'polypeptide(L)'
;TIISRCQKFDLQRVDIETLTKHLDRICKAENISYENNSIYQICKASEGSVRDALSLLDQAASLCQDNIKDEIVLSMLGLNGYEKNIELFELCLLNKCEEALKVYDDIVQNGIQPVQIISNLLEISHLASRVSVIKFDPNITEALQVSVSKISSHGLPKIVKFWQILIKSVEELRYAPNEQQAGSMAIIKLCYGSLMPDPSEFLE
;
A
#
# COMPACT_ATOMS: atom_id res chain seq x y z
N THR A 1 -4.51 27.75 -25.88
CA THR A 1 -3.86 28.81 -26.70
C THR A 1 -2.44 29.16 -26.24
N ILE A 2 -2.04 28.92 -24.99
CA ILE A 2 -0.64 29.13 -24.54
C ILE A 2 0.24 27.98 -25.03
N ILE A 3 -0.21 26.74 -24.92
CA ILE A 3 0.53 25.51 -25.29
C ILE A 3 0.91 25.52 -26.78
N SER A 4 0.10 26.11 -27.66
CA SER A 4 0.39 26.18 -29.11
C SER A 4 1.55 27.11 -29.47
N ARG A 5 2.05 27.91 -28.52
CA ARG A 5 3.16 28.88 -28.71
C ARG A 5 4.38 28.54 -27.86
N CYS A 6 4.35 27.42 -27.12
CA CYS A 6 5.44 26.95 -26.28
C CYS A 6 5.98 25.63 -26.81
N GLN A 7 7.30 25.46 -26.68
CA GLN A 7 7.90 24.13 -26.86
C GLN A 7 7.66 23.31 -25.62
N LYS A 8 7.04 22.13 -25.79
CA LYS A 8 6.75 21.20 -24.70
C LYS A 8 7.91 20.21 -24.54
N PHE A 9 8.45 20.13 -23.35
CA PHE A 9 9.42 19.11 -22.97
C PHE A 9 8.77 18.19 -21.94
N ASP A 10 8.55 16.93 -22.30
CA ASP A 10 8.04 15.93 -21.37
C ASP A 10 9.20 15.35 -20.56
N LEU A 11 9.21 15.62 -19.25
CA LEU A 11 10.18 15.05 -18.32
C LEU A 11 9.69 13.68 -17.86
N GLN A 12 10.58 12.69 -17.94
CA GLN A 12 10.30 11.35 -17.44
C GLN A 12 10.49 11.27 -15.92
N ARG A 13 9.75 10.37 -15.28
CA ARG A 13 9.99 10.02 -13.88
C ARG A 13 11.33 9.31 -13.75
N VAL A 14 12.01 9.58 -12.64
CA VAL A 14 13.32 8.97 -12.34
C VAL A 14 13.09 7.54 -11.83
N ASP A 15 13.90 6.60 -12.31
CA ASP A 15 13.86 5.23 -11.79
C ASP A 15 14.36 5.15 -10.34
N ILE A 16 13.93 4.12 -9.63
CA ILE A 16 14.20 3.95 -8.19
C ILE A 16 15.71 3.87 -7.93
N GLU A 17 16.47 3.19 -8.79
CA GLU A 17 17.92 3.00 -8.59
C GLU A 17 18.68 4.34 -8.69
N THR A 18 18.38 5.14 -9.69
CA THR A 18 18.96 6.47 -9.88
C THR A 18 18.57 7.39 -8.73
N LEU A 19 17.31 7.35 -8.30
CA LEU A 19 16.81 8.18 -7.21
C LEU A 19 17.45 7.77 -5.87
N THR A 20 17.62 6.48 -5.60
CA THR A 20 18.31 5.98 -4.40
C THR A 20 19.76 6.46 -4.35
N LYS A 21 20.50 6.38 -5.46
CA LYS A 21 21.87 6.92 -5.54
C LYS A 21 21.93 8.44 -5.32
N HIS A 22 20.89 9.14 -5.76
CA HIS A 22 20.81 10.59 -5.55
C HIS A 22 20.57 10.94 -4.08
N LEU A 23 19.63 10.27 -3.41
CA LEU A 23 19.36 10.48 -1.98
C LEU A 23 20.56 10.06 -1.11
N ASP A 24 21.22 8.94 -1.43
CA ASP A 24 22.46 8.50 -0.74
C ASP A 24 23.53 9.61 -0.76
N ARG A 25 23.74 10.23 -1.94
CA ARG A 25 24.69 11.33 -2.06
C ARG A 25 24.31 12.54 -1.21
N ILE A 26 23.04 12.85 -1.10
CA ILE A 26 22.54 13.97 -0.27
C ILE A 26 22.72 13.63 1.21
N CYS A 27 22.32 12.44 1.66
CA CYS A 27 22.51 12.00 3.04
C CYS A 27 23.97 12.08 3.46
N LYS A 28 24.91 11.67 2.59
CA LYS A 28 26.36 11.78 2.84
C LYS A 28 26.83 13.25 2.92
N ALA A 29 26.29 14.15 2.08
CA ALA A 29 26.65 15.56 2.08
C ALA A 29 26.15 16.29 3.33
N GLU A 30 24.96 15.92 3.82
CA GLU A 30 24.33 16.51 5.00
C GLU A 30 24.68 15.77 6.32
N ASN A 31 25.54 14.72 6.26
CA ASN A 31 25.92 13.84 7.37
C ASN A 31 24.73 13.15 8.06
N ILE A 32 23.70 12.80 7.30
CA ILE A 32 22.55 12.05 7.77
C ILE A 32 22.84 10.56 7.70
N SER A 33 22.74 9.86 8.83
CA SER A 33 22.80 8.40 8.90
C SER A 33 21.46 7.80 8.53
N TYR A 34 21.46 6.64 7.87
CA TYR A 34 20.22 5.98 7.47
C TYR A 34 20.38 4.47 7.34
N GLU A 35 19.28 3.75 7.47
CA GLU A 35 19.16 2.34 7.12
C GLU A 35 18.82 2.21 5.61
N ASN A 36 19.43 1.26 4.91
CA ASN A 36 19.30 1.14 3.45
C ASN A 36 17.85 0.98 2.98
N ASN A 37 17.03 0.28 3.75
CA ASN A 37 15.63 0.08 3.42
C ASN A 37 14.81 1.36 3.55
N SER A 38 15.14 2.27 4.49
CA SER A 38 14.49 3.56 4.66
C SER A 38 14.55 4.42 3.39
N ILE A 39 15.74 4.54 2.79
CA ILE A 39 15.92 5.30 1.54
C ILE A 39 15.16 4.64 0.39
N TYR A 40 15.18 3.31 0.31
CA TYR A 40 14.41 2.60 -0.72
C TYR A 40 12.90 2.85 -0.59
N GLN A 41 12.33 2.84 0.62
CA GLN A 41 10.92 3.12 0.86
C GLN A 41 10.55 4.57 0.50
N ILE A 42 11.39 5.54 0.83
CA ILE A 42 11.21 6.95 0.43
C ILE A 42 11.20 7.07 -1.11
N CYS A 43 12.16 6.43 -1.80
CA CYS A 43 12.21 6.44 -3.27
C CYS A 43 10.97 5.79 -3.89
N LYS A 44 10.50 4.69 -3.33
CA LYS A 44 9.28 4.00 -3.78
C LYS A 44 8.05 4.89 -3.60
N ALA A 45 7.89 5.50 -2.43
CA ALA A 45 6.76 6.37 -2.11
C ALA A 45 6.72 7.66 -2.94
N SER A 46 7.87 8.13 -3.41
CA SER A 46 7.97 9.34 -4.27
C SER A 46 7.59 9.10 -5.73
N GLU A 47 7.38 7.85 -6.13
CA GLU A 47 6.99 7.45 -7.51
C GLU A 47 7.84 8.08 -8.63
N GLY A 48 9.14 8.27 -8.38
CA GLY A 48 10.08 8.86 -9.33
C GLY A 48 10.08 10.40 -9.39
N SER A 49 9.40 11.07 -8.45
CA SER A 49 9.47 12.51 -8.24
C SER A 49 10.64 12.86 -7.31
N VAL A 50 11.66 13.51 -7.85
CA VAL A 50 12.82 13.97 -7.04
C VAL A 50 12.40 14.95 -5.95
N ARG A 51 11.44 15.85 -6.25
CA ARG A 51 10.94 16.83 -5.29
C ARG A 51 10.27 16.15 -4.10
N ASP A 52 9.40 15.17 -4.37
CA ASP A 52 8.66 14.49 -3.31
C ASP A 52 9.61 13.60 -2.50
N ALA A 53 10.58 12.95 -3.14
CA ALA A 53 11.64 12.19 -2.46
C ALA A 53 12.46 13.05 -1.49
N LEU A 54 12.83 14.25 -1.89
CA LEU A 54 13.56 15.19 -1.04
C LEU A 54 12.69 15.67 0.13
N SER A 55 11.42 15.97 -0.11
CA SER A 55 10.49 16.39 0.94
C SER A 55 10.27 15.28 1.98
N LEU A 56 10.12 14.03 1.52
CA LEU A 56 10.01 12.86 2.40
C LEU A 56 11.30 12.60 3.18
N LEU A 57 12.47 12.78 2.54
CA LEU A 57 13.77 12.63 3.20
C LEU A 57 13.95 13.68 4.31
N ASP A 58 13.63 14.93 4.04
CA ASP A 58 13.71 16.03 5.00
C ASP A 58 12.77 15.79 6.20
N GLN A 59 11.55 15.35 5.93
CA GLN A 59 10.60 14.96 6.98
C GLN A 59 11.12 13.80 7.82
N ALA A 60 11.68 12.76 7.21
CA ALA A 60 12.27 11.62 7.91
C ALA A 60 13.47 12.02 8.76
N ALA A 61 14.37 12.85 8.24
CA ALA A 61 15.54 13.35 8.97
C ALA A 61 15.10 14.18 10.19
N SER A 62 14.10 15.06 10.03
CA SER A 62 13.55 15.86 11.12
C SER A 62 12.94 15.01 12.24
N LEU A 63 12.24 13.91 11.90
CA LEU A 63 11.65 12.99 12.88
C LEU A 63 12.68 12.10 13.59
N CYS A 64 13.77 11.77 12.90
CA CYS A 64 14.79 10.82 13.39
C CYS A 64 16.04 11.46 14.00
N GLN A 65 16.11 12.79 14.10
CA GLN A 65 17.30 13.51 14.59
C GLN A 65 18.57 13.05 13.84
N ASP A 66 18.52 13.08 12.51
CA ASP A 66 19.60 12.73 11.57
C ASP A 66 20.06 11.26 11.56
N ASN A 67 19.28 10.36 12.17
CA ASN A 67 19.50 8.91 12.06
C ASN A 67 18.21 8.21 11.58
N ILE A 68 18.01 8.16 10.28
CA ILE A 68 16.79 7.67 9.65
C ILE A 68 16.66 6.15 9.81
N LYS A 69 15.70 5.74 10.64
CA LYS A 69 15.37 4.34 10.92
C LYS A 69 14.19 3.87 10.08
N ASP A 70 14.22 2.60 9.69
CA ASP A 70 13.15 1.97 8.91
C ASP A 70 11.77 2.10 9.56
N GLU A 71 11.68 1.83 10.87
CA GLU A 71 10.42 1.91 11.63
C GLU A 71 9.76 3.28 11.54
N ILE A 72 10.56 4.36 11.62
CA ILE A 72 10.05 5.72 11.60
C ILE A 72 9.61 6.11 10.18
N VAL A 73 10.38 5.71 9.16
CA VAL A 73 10.01 5.93 7.77
C VAL A 73 8.74 5.16 7.40
N LEU A 74 8.64 3.90 7.80
CA LEU A 74 7.44 3.10 7.59
C LEU A 74 6.22 3.71 8.29
N SER A 75 6.41 4.24 9.51
CA SER A 75 5.37 4.97 10.23
C SER A 75 4.94 6.23 9.50
N MET A 76 5.90 7.05 9.10
CA MET A 76 5.68 8.30 8.37
C MET A 76 4.94 8.09 7.04
N LEU A 77 5.27 7.01 6.34
CA LEU A 77 4.64 6.62 5.07
C LEU A 77 3.30 5.87 5.27
N GLY A 78 2.87 5.64 6.51
CA GLY A 78 1.67 4.84 6.80
C GLY A 78 1.83 3.36 6.49
N LEU A 79 3.07 2.87 6.36
CA LEU A 79 3.40 1.48 6.07
C LEU A 79 3.62 0.65 7.34
N ASN A 80 3.59 1.26 8.52
CA ASN A 80 3.58 0.56 9.79
C ASN A 80 2.31 -0.29 9.90
N GLY A 81 2.50 -1.56 10.15
CA GLY A 81 1.37 -2.49 10.25
C GLY A 81 1.07 -3.23 8.94
N TYR A 82 1.98 -3.23 7.96
CA TYR A 82 1.79 -4.02 6.74
C TYR A 82 1.55 -5.50 7.07
N GLU A 83 2.21 -6.02 8.11
CA GLU A 83 1.97 -7.38 8.61
C GLU A 83 0.54 -7.54 9.14
N LYS A 84 0.02 -6.56 9.90
CA LYS A 84 -1.38 -6.55 10.35
C LYS A 84 -2.37 -6.42 9.19
N ASN A 85 -2.02 -5.67 8.14
CA ASN A 85 -2.87 -5.59 6.94
C ASN A 85 -2.88 -6.93 6.17
N ILE A 86 -1.75 -7.66 6.13
CA ILE A 86 -1.69 -9.00 5.57
C ILE A 86 -2.56 -9.96 6.39
N GLU A 87 -2.44 -9.94 7.73
CA GLU A 87 -3.28 -10.73 8.64
C GLU A 87 -4.77 -10.40 8.43
N LEU A 88 -5.12 -9.12 8.38
CA LEU A 88 -6.48 -8.66 8.11
C LEU A 88 -7.01 -9.20 6.77
N PHE A 89 -6.19 -9.14 5.73
CA PHE A 89 -6.55 -9.64 4.41
C PHE A 89 -6.76 -11.17 4.43
N GLU A 90 -5.89 -11.93 5.09
CA GLU A 90 -6.03 -13.39 5.26
C GLU A 90 -7.32 -13.75 6.03
N LEU A 91 -7.62 -13.03 7.12
CA LEU A 91 -8.85 -13.25 7.89
C LEU A 91 -10.11 -12.99 7.03
N CYS A 92 -10.09 -11.95 6.19
CA CYS A 92 -11.18 -11.72 5.24
C CYS A 92 -11.29 -12.86 4.21
N LEU A 93 -10.17 -13.37 3.69
CA LEU A 93 -10.18 -14.52 2.78
C LEU A 93 -10.72 -15.78 3.43
N LEU A 94 -10.49 -15.98 4.72
CA LEU A 94 -11.00 -17.10 5.49
C LEU A 94 -12.44 -16.89 5.99
N ASN A 95 -13.08 -15.76 5.65
CA ASN A 95 -14.43 -15.36 6.10
C ASN A 95 -14.57 -15.24 7.63
N LYS A 96 -13.47 -14.98 8.35
CA LYS A 96 -13.42 -14.79 9.79
C LYS A 96 -13.72 -13.34 10.17
N CYS A 97 -14.97 -12.92 9.95
CA CYS A 97 -15.36 -11.51 10.02
C CYS A 97 -15.15 -10.90 11.42
N GLU A 98 -15.44 -11.63 12.49
CA GLU A 98 -15.27 -11.14 13.86
C GLU A 98 -13.80 -10.86 14.18
N GLU A 99 -12.90 -11.79 13.81
CA GLU A 99 -11.45 -11.64 14.01
C GLU A 99 -10.92 -10.50 13.14
N ALA A 100 -11.36 -10.40 11.88
CA ALA A 100 -11.00 -9.35 10.96
C ALA A 100 -11.39 -7.94 11.47
N LEU A 101 -12.59 -7.78 12.03
CA LEU A 101 -13.03 -6.51 12.62
C LEU A 101 -12.19 -6.12 13.84
N LYS A 102 -11.81 -7.09 14.70
CA LYS A 102 -10.93 -6.83 15.85
C LYS A 102 -9.55 -6.31 15.40
N VAL A 103 -8.96 -6.94 14.37
CA VAL A 103 -7.67 -6.49 13.81
C VAL A 103 -7.82 -5.10 13.16
N TYR A 104 -8.91 -4.85 12.43
CA TYR A 104 -9.20 -3.55 11.84
C TYR A 104 -9.31 -2.46 12.91
N ASP A 105 -10.09 -2.69 13.98
CA ASP A 105 -10.26 -1.75 15.07
C ASP A 105 -8.94 -1.46 15.78
N ASP A 106 -8.10 -2.47 16.01
CA ASP A 106 -6.76 -2.32 16.58
C ASP A 106 -5.85 -1.43 15.69
N ILE A 107 -5.88 -1.61 14.37
CA ILE A 107 -5.12 -0.78 13.42
C ILE A 107 -5.60 0.69 13.49
N VAL A 108 -6.92 0.92 13.54
CA VAL A 108 -7.51 2.26 13.66
C VAL A 108 -7.15 2.92 14.99
N GLN A 109 -7.19 2.18 16.11
CA GLN A 109 -6.82 2.67 17.44
C GLN A 109 -5.33 3.07 17.52
N ASN A 110 -4.47 2.43 16.72
CA ASN A 110 -3.07 2.81 16.57
C ASN A 110 -2.86 4.05 15.67
N GLY A 111 -3.93 4.72 15.26
CA GLY A 111 -3.89 6.02 14.57
C GLY A 111 -3.81 5.92 13.04
N ILE A 112 -3.94 4.73 12.45
CA ILE A 112 -3.96 4.57 10.99
C ILE A 112 -5.36 4.89 10.48
N GLN A 113 -5.44 5.74 9.47
CA GLN A 113 -6.71 6.16 8.88
C GLN A 113 -7.38 5.00 8.10
N PRO A 114 -8.72 4.86 8.17
CA PRO A 114 -9.46 3.83 7.45
C PRO A 114 -9.16 3.76 5.96
N VAL A 115 -9.05 4.92 5.30
CA VAL A 115 -8.72 4.99 3.88
C VAL A 115 -7.34 4.40 3.56
N GLN A 116 -6.37 4.58 4.46
CA GLN A 116 -5.02 4.01 4.30
C GLN A 116 -5.05 2.48 4.46
N ILE A 117 -5.81 1.97 5.42
CA ILE A 117 -5.99 0.52 5.62
C ILE A 117 -6.55 -0.12 4.35
N ILE A 118 -7.65 0.42 3.81
CA ILE A 118 -8.29 -0.11 2.61
C ILE A 118 -7.38 0.01 1.38
N SER A 119 -6.59 1.09 1.26
CA SER A 119 -5.59 1.24 0.20
C SER A 119 -4.46 0.21 0.31
N ASN A 120 -3.99 -0.10 1.52
CA ASN A 120 -3.00 -1.14 1.76
C ASN A 120 -3.54 -2.53 1.38
N LEU A 121 -4.80 -2.84 1.73
CA LEU A 121 -5.45 -4.10 1.33
C LEU A 121 -5.60 -4.18 -0.21
N LEU A 122 -5.87 -3.07 -0.87
CA LEU A 122 -5.93 -3.00 -2.34
C LEU A 122 -4.56 -3.32 -2.96
N GLU A 123 -3.47 -2.76 -2.41
CA GLU A 123 -2.10 -3.07 -2.85
C GLU A 123 -1.76 -4.54 -2.64
N ILE A 124 -2.08 -5.12 -1.47
CA ILE A 124 -1.89 -6.54 -1.17
C ILE A 124 -2.64 -7.42 -2.19
N SER A 125 -3.89 -7.07 -2.49
CA SER A 125 -4.70 -7.79 -3.48
C SER A 125 -4.05 -7.76 -4.88
N HIS A 126 -3.52 -6.60 -5.31
CA HIS A 126 -2.81 -6.46 -6.57
C HIS A 126 -1.53 -7.31 -6.60
N LEU A 127 -0.70 -7.22 -5.56
CA LEU A 127 0.55 -8.01 -5.46
C LEU A 127 0.26 -9.50 -5.47
N ALA A 128 -0.75 -9.95 -4.71
CA ALA A 128 -1.17 -11.36 -4.68
C ALA A 128 -1.67 -11.85 -6.04
N SER A 129 -2.40 -11.01 -6.77
CA SER A 129 -2.84 -11.33 -8.14
C SER A 129 -1.65 -11.47 -9.09
N ARG A 130 -0.67 -10.56 -9.02
CA ARG A 130 0.56 -10.64 -9.83
C ARG A 130 1.35 -11.91 -9.53
N VAL A 131 1.61 -12.19 -8.24
CA VAL A 131 2.35 -13.38 -7.81
C VAL A 131 1.62 -14.68 -8.21
N SER A 132 0.28 -14.68 -8.23
CA SER A 132 -0.49 -15.82 -8.74
C SER A 132 -0.19 -16.14 -10.21
N VAL A 133 0.16 -15.13 -11.01
CA VAL A 133 0.42 -15.27 -12.46
C VAL A 133 1.90 -15.50 -12.75
N ILE A 134 2.78 -14.63 -12.23
CA ILE A 134 4.22 -14.63 -12.54
C ILE A 134 5.07 -15.41 -11.53
N LYS A 135 4.46 -15.91 -10.44
CA LYS A 135 5.05 -16.68 -9.34
C LYS A 135 6.15 -15.97 -8.55
N PHE A 136 6.93 -15.11 -9.16
CA PHE A 136 8.00 -14.33 -8.53
C PHE A 136 7.99 -12.90 -9.09
N ASP A 137 7.95 -11.90 -8.21
CA ASP A 137 8.08 -10.49 -8.57
C ASP A 137 9.40 -9.93 -8.00
N PRO A 138 10.38 -9.56 -8.85
CA PRO A 138 11.67 -9.05 -8.38
C PRO A 138 11.59 -7.70 -7.67
N ASN A 139 10.43 -7.02 -7.75
CA ASN A 139 10.24 -5.69 -7.15
C ASN A 139 9.75 -5.74 -5.70
N ILE A 140 9.56 -6.93 -5.13
CA ILE A 140 9.12 -7.10 -3.74
C ILE A 140 10.18 -7.84 -2.92
N THR A 141 10.25 -7.53 -1.63
CA THR A 141 11.21 -8.19 -0.73
C THR A 141 10.86 -9.67 -0.53
N GLU A 142 11.86 -10.50 -0.22
CA GLU A 142 11.66 -11.93 -0.02
C GLU A 142 10.62 -12.25 1.07
N ALA A 143 10.65 -11.51 2.19
CA ALA A 143 9.66 -11.66 3.26
C ALA A 143 8.22 -11.37 2.78
N LEU A 144 8.05 -10.30 2.01
CA LEU A 144 6.75 -9.96 1.43
C LEU A 144 6.32 -10.98 0.37
N GLN A 145 7.25 -11.49 -0.43
CA GLN A 145 7.01 -12.55 -1.41
C GLN A 145 6.40 -13.80 -0.74
N VAL A 146 6.92 -14.22 0.41
CA VAL A 146 6.41 -15.37 1.16
C VAL A 146 4.97 -15.12 1.61
N SER A 147 4.70 -13.98 2.25
CA SER A 147 3.36 -13.63 2.74
C SER A 147 2.34 -13.51 1.61
N VAL A 148 2.70 -12.85 0.53
CA VAL A 148 1.84 -12.68 -0.66
C VAL A 148 1.61 -14.00 -1.38
N SER A 149 2.60 -14.90 -1.43
CA SER A 149 2.45 -16.24 -2.02
C SER A 149 1.43 -17.09 -1.24
N LYS A 150 1.40 -16.95 0.09
CA LYS A 150 0.40 -17.60 0.94
C LYS A 150 -1.03 -17.10 0.62
N ILE A 151 -1.20 -15.78 0.47
CA ILE A 151 -2.47 -15.19 0.03
C ILE A 151 -2.86 -15.71 -1.36
N SER A 152 -1.91 -15.79 -2.30
CA SER A 152 -2.12 -16.26 -3.67
C SER A 152 -2.66 -17.69 -3.74
N SER A 153 -2.35 -18.53 -2.74
CA SER A 153 -2.84 -19.91 -2.67
C SER A 153 -4.36 -20.02 -2.50
N HIS A 154 -5.05 -18.96 -2.07
CA HIS A 154 -6.53 -18.94 -1.95
C HIS A 154 -7.25 -18.82 -3.30
N GLY A 155 -6.54 -18.67 -4.41
CA GLY A 155 -7.07 -18.66 -5.76
C GLY A 155 -7.31 -17.26 -6.33
N LEU A 156 -6.84 -17.07 -7.56
CA LEU A 156 -6.91 -15.79 -8.27
C LEU A 156 -8.32 -15.20 -8.39
N PRO A 157 -9.39 -15.99 -8.70
CA PRO A 157 -10.73 -15.42 -8.83
C PRO A 157 -11.21 -14.72 -7.55
N LYS A 158 -10.93 -15.31 -6.37
CA LYS A 158 -11.31 -14.73 -5.08
C LYS A 158 -10.56 -13.43 -4.81
N ILE A 159 -9.27 -13.38 -5.13
CA ILE A 159 -8.43 -12.20 -4.93
C ILE A 159 -8.87 -11.07 -5.87
N VAL A 160 -9.18 -11.37 -7.12
CA VAL A 160 -9.69 -10.38 -8.09
C VAL A 160 -11.05 -9.81 -7.64
N LYS A 161 -11.94 -10.65 -7.10
CA LYS A 161 -13.22 -10.20 -6.52
C LYS A 161 -12.99 -9.27 -5.32
N PHE A 162 -12.01 -9.58 -4.46
CA PHE A 162 -11.61 -8.70 -3.36
C PHE A 162 -11.11 -7.35 -3.88
N TRP A 163 -10.26 -7.35 -4.90
CA TRP A 163 -9.79 -6.12 -5.53
C TRP A 163 -10.94 -5.24 -6.03
N GLN A 164 -11.96 -5.83 -6.66
CA GLN A 164 -13.14 -5.10 -7.13
C GLN A 164 -13.96 -4.48 -5.99
N ILE A 165 -14.10 -5.20 -4.86
CA ILE A 165 -14.77 -4.68 -3.67
C ILE A 165 -13.97 -3.54 -3.06
N LEU A 166 -12.65 -3.71 -2.93
CA LEU A 166 -11.75 -2.72 -2.33
C LEU A 166 -11.70 -1.41 -3.11
N ILE A 167 -11.64 -1.45 -4.46
CA ILE A 167 -11.62 -0.23 -5.27
C ILE A 167 -12.88 0.60 -5.08
N LYS A 168 -14.05 -0.05 -5.00
CA LYS A 168 -15.32 0.62 -4.70
C LYS A 168 -15.33 1.16 -3.27
N SER A 169 -14.77 0.42 -2.31
CA SER A 169 -14.71 0.85 -0.92
C SER A 169 -13.82 2.08 -0.73
N VAL A 170 -12.73 2.22 -1.48
CA VAL A 170 -11.90 3.44 -1.48
C VAL A 170 -12.71 4.65 -1.95
N GLU A 171 -13.53 4.49 -2.99
CA GLU A 171 -14.41 5.57 -3.46
C GLU A 171 -15.48 5.92 -2.43
N GLU A 172 -16.15 4.92 -1.84
CA GLU A 172 -17.17 5.11 -0.81
C GLU A 172 -16.61 5.84 0.42
N LEU A 173 -15.40 5.50 0.87
CA LEU A 173 -14.72 6.13 2.00
C LEU A 173 -14.52 7.64 1.81
N ARG A 174 -14.22 8.10 0.58
CA ARG A 174 -14.00 9.51 0.27
C ARG A 174 -15.24 10.38 0.47
N TYR A 175 -16.44 9.80 0.36
CA TYR A 175 -17.72 10.50 0.47
C TYR A 175 -18.49 10.10 1.74
N ALA A 176 -17.97 9.19 2.55
CA ALA A 176 -18.66 8.72 3.74
C ALA A 176 -18.68 9.78 4.84
N PRO A 177 -19.82 10.02 5.49
CA PRO A 177 -19.90 10.93 6.64
C PRO A 177 -19.06 10.45 7.85
N ASN A 178 -18.80 9.16 7.93
CA ASN A 178 -17.97 8.54 8.96
C ASN A 178 -17.06 7.48 8.33
N GLU A 179 -15.77 7.81 8.25
CA GLU A 179 -14.76 6.95 7.63
C GLU A 179 -14.56 5.62 8.38
N GLN A 180 -14.66 5.60 9.72
CA GLN A 180 -14.51 4.37 10.49
C GLN A 180 -15.64 3.37 10.20
N GLN A 181 -16.89 3.87 10.13
CA GLN A 181 -18.03 3.04 9.77
C GLN A 181 -17.92 2.52 8.33
N ALA A 182 -17.52 3.37 7.40
CA ALA A 182 -17.32 2.96 6.01
C ALA A 182 -16.21 1.91 5.88
N GLY A 183 -15.10 2.08 6.61
CA GLY A 183 -14.01 1.11 6.64
C GLY A 183 -14.42 -0.23 7.23
N SER A 184 -15.12 -0.26 8.38
CA SER A 184 -15.63 -1.50 8.94
C SER A 184 -16.63 -2.21 8.01
N MET A 185 -17.48 -1.44 7.31
CA MET A 185 -18.37 -1.98 6.29
C MET A 185 -17.62 -2.57 5.09
N ALA A 186 -16.49 -1.98 4.70
CA ALA A 186 -15.62 -2.56 3.67
C ALA A 186 -15.07 -3.94 4.09
N ILE A 187 -14.62 -4.09 5.34
CA ILE A 187 -14.16 -5.37 5.88
C ILE A 187 -15.30 -6.41 5.89
N ILE A 188 -16.50 -6.02 6.32
CA ILE A 188 -17.68 -6.90 6.29
C ILE A 188 -17.98 -7.32 4.84
N LYS A 189 -17.97 -6.38 3.88
CA LYS A 189 -18.18 -6.69 2.45
C LYS A 189 -17.14 -7.67 1.92
N LEU A 190 -15.86 -7.57 2.32
CA LEU A 190 -14.83 -8.53 1.93
C LEU A 190 -15.15 -9.92 2.46
N CYS A 191 -15.47 -10.05 3.74
CA CYS A 191 -15.75 -11.34 4.36
C CYS A 191 -16.98 -12.05 3.75
N TYR A 192 -18.06 -11.31 3.48
CA TYR A 192 -19.32 -11.89 2.99
C TYR A 192 -19.49 -11.77 1.47
N GLY A 193 -18.87 -10.80 0.83
CA GLY A 193 -18.98 -10.58 -0.62
C GLY A 193 -18.39 -11.72 -1.46
N SER A 194 -17.46 -12.49 -0.88
CA SER A 194 -16.93 -13.70 -1.54
C SER A 194 -17.93 -14.87 -1.56
N LEU A 195 -18.96 -14.82 -0.70
CA LEU A 195 -20.01 -15.84 -0.61
C LEU A 195 -21.22 -15.51 -1.48
N MET A 196 -21.34 -14.27 -1.99
CA MET A 196 -22.42 -13.91 -2.89
C MET A 196 -22.11 -14.46 -4.29
N PRO A 197 -23.02 -15.26 -4.87
CA PRO A 197 -22.90 -15.71 -6.25
C PRO A 197 -22.87 -14.50 -7.18
N ASP A 198 -22.15 -14.62 -8.28
CA ASP A 198 -22.09 -13.56 -9.28
C ASP A 198 -23.49 -13.37 -9.89
N PRO A 199 -23.98 -12.12 -10.13
CA PRO A 199 -25.27 -11.93 -10.78
C PRO A 199 -25.43 -12.67 -12.10
N SER A 200 -24.35 -13.02 -12.78
CA SER A 200 -24.33 -13.85 -13.98
C SER A 200 -24.74 -15.31 -13.72
N GLU A 201 -24.54 -15.84 -12.49
CA GLU A 201 -24.92 -17.21 -12.14
C GLU A 201 -26.44 -17.38 -11.92
N PHE A 202 -27.20 -16.28 -11.85
CA PHE A 202 -28.66 -16.29 -11.75
C PHE A 202 -29.38 -16.21 -13.12
N LEU A 203 -28.63 -16.14 -14.22
CA LEU A 203 -29.17 -15.99 -15.57
C LEU A 203 -29.10 -17.29 -16.39
N GLU A 204 -28.70 -18.41 -15.79
CA GLU A 204 -28.84 -19.77 -16.31
C GLU A 204 -30.06 -20.45 -15.64
#